data_61f19e03bdbbbf27107e0e5059153669
#
_entry.id   61f19e03bdbbbf27107e0e5059153669
#
_cell.length_a   1.000
_cell.length_b   1.000
_cell.length_c   1.000
_cell.angle_alpha   90.00
_cell.angle_beta   90.00
_cell.angle_gamma   90.00
#
_symmetry.space_group_name_H-M   'P 1'
#
loop_
_entity.id
_entity.type
_entity.pdbx_description
1 polymer ?
#
loop_
_entity_poly.entity_id
_entity_poly.type
_entity_poly.pdbx_seq_one_letter_code
_entity_poly.pdbx_strand_id
1 'polypeptide(L)'
;YKVFCPDVVEGKWLTDDRLEDGSFACVVTKQLVDELQWSQAIGHKFFMGRNDLTVVGVISGIKHQVLLASEPTVIMPCNAMGYNNMFRELCARVYPGREKEFIMAYYKEFQRLIPVQEAQPFAMDMKFAKGASYNTALVYIMLQAVPTIFLFVFAFIGTFGLFMQNSERRAREYALRLALGATPRRLLEFVMLESVVVTLLACLPGVLLSVFIYEYTLPEWIGVCVTILVMVVFSMLGTWYPAYRVTKVNPAVTLK
;
A
#
# COMPACT_ATOMS: atom_id res chain seq x y z
N TYR A 1 16.65 17.68 15.42
CA TYR A 1 15.88 18.56 14.52
C TYR A 1 16.63 18.84 13.20
N LYS A 2 17.88 19.32 13.27
CA LYS A 2 18.69 19.73 12.10
C LYS A 2 18.98 18.59 11.10
N VAL A 3 18.86 17.34 11.48
CA VAL A 3 19.11 16.18 10.62
C VAL A 3 17.88 15.82 9.80
N PHE A 4 16.74 15.67 10.43
CA PHE A 4 15.49 15.22 9.79
C PHE A 4 14.56 16.35 9.37
N CYS A 5 14.67 17.53 10.02
CA CYS A 5 13.84 18.73 9.77
C CYS A 5 12.34 18.36 9.66
N PRO A 6 11.75 17.67 10.63
CA PRO A 6 10.34 17.33 10.56
C PRO A 6 9.47 18.58 10.69
N ASP A 7 8.33 18.58 10.00
CA ASP A 7 7.36 19.66 10.09
C ASP A 7 6.62 19.58 11.42
N VAL A 8 6.84 20.56 12.28
CA VAL A 8 6.13 20.71 13.55
C VAL A 8 4.78 21.35 13.27
N VAL A 9 3.72 20.62 13.55
CA VAL A 9 2.33 21.05 13.33
C VAL A 9 1.84 21.89 14.50
N GLU A 10 2.23 21.49 15.71
CA GLU A 10 1.79 22.12 16.96
C GLU A 10 2.87 22.03 18.03
N GLY A 11 3.02 23.09 18.85
CA GLY A 11 3.96 23.11 19.96
C GLY A 11 5.42 23.37 19.58
N LYS A 12 6.34 22.68 20.24
CA LYS A 12 7.79 22.88 20.13
C LYS A 12 8.49 21.56 19.87
N TRP A 13 9.70 21.63 19.29
CA TRP A 13 10.60 20.49 19.20
C TRP A 13 11.19 20.12 20.56
N LEU A 14 11.75 18.93 20.67
CA LEU A 14 12.39 18.42 21.87
C LEU A 14 13.46 19.35 22.42
N THR A 15 13.48 19.49 23.73
CA THR A 15 14.59 19.99 24.51
C THR A 15 15.19 18.82 25.29
N ASP A 16 16.52 18.79 25.47
CA ASP A 16 17.20 17.70 26.18
C ASP A 16 16.95 17.74 27.68
N ASP A 17 16.39 18.81 28.18
CA ASP A 17 16.17 19.02 29.60
C ASP A 17 14.85 18.41 30.08
N ARG A 18 14.85 17.96 31.32
CA ARG A 18 13.63 17.61 32.03
C ARG A 18 12.78 18.84 32.23
N LEU A 19 11.48 18.66 32.12
CA LEU A 19 10.52 19.70 32.46
C LEU A 19 10.53 19.99 33.97
N GLU A 20 10.00 21.12 34.40
CA GLU A 20 9.94 21.55 35.79
C GLU A 20 9.26 20.54 36.71
N ASP A 21 8.35 19.73 36.17
CA ASP A 21 7.66 18.64 36.88
C ASP A 21 8.46 17.34 36.96
N GLY A 22 9.68 17.31 36.44
CA GLY A 22 10.54 16.13 36.43
C GLY A 22 10.28 15.13 35.30
N SER A 23 9.24 15.33 34.48
CA SER A 23 8.95 14.49 33.31
C SER A 23 9.88 14.83 32.14
N PHE A 24 10.02 13.91 31.19
CA PHE A 24 10.76 14.16 29.96
C PHE A 24 9.84 14.73 28.87
N ALA A 25 10.32 15.72 28.15
CA ALA A 25 9.64 16.23 26.98
C ALA A 25 9.62 15.16 25.85
N CYS A 26 8.50 14.98 25.19
CA CYS A 26 8.39 14.15 24.01
C CYS A 26 7.62 14.85 22.89
N VAL A 27 7.89 14.42 21.67
CA VAL A 27 7.16 14.85 20.47
C VAL A 27 6.47 13.62 19.87
N VAL A 28 5.22 13.80 19.47
CA VAL A 28 4.39 12.72 18.94
C VAL A 28 4.00 13.01 17.49
N THR A 29 3.72 11.97 16.73
CA THR A 29 3.17 12.13 15.38
C THR A 29 1.68 12.42 15.42
N LYS A 30 1.18 13.14 14.43
CA LYS A 30 -0.25 13.41 14.30
C LYS A 30 -1.09 12.13 14.24
N GLN A 31 -0.56 11.08 13.61
CA GLN A 31 -1.21 9.77 13.55
C GLN A 31 -1.47 9.18 14.94
N LEU A 32 -0.51 9.34 15.86
CA LEU A 32 -0.69 8.88 17.24
C LEU A 32 -1.80 9.66 17.94
N VAL A 33 -1.85 10.97 17.74
CA VAL A 33 -2.90 11.84 18.31
C VAL A 33 -4.27 11.44 17.80
N ASP A 34 -4.38 11.19 16.49
CA ASP A 34 -5.64 10.81 15.83
C ASP A 34 -6.10 9.41 16.28
N GLU A 35 -5.18 8.44 16.41
CA GLU A 35 -5.48 7.07 16.85
C GLU A 35 -5.93 7.01 18.31
N LEU A 36 -5.27 7.77 19.19
CA LEU A 36 -5.62 7.88 20.60
C LEU A 36 -6.77 8.86 20.87
N GLN A 37 -7.29 9.51 19.83
CA GLN A 37 -8.40 10.47 19.89
C GLN A 37 -8.18 11.59 20.91
N TRP A 38 -6.95 12.07 21.05
CA TRP A 38 -6.65 13.17 21.97
C TRP A 38 -7.21 14.48 21.45
N SER A 39 -8.09 15.10 22.26
CA SER A 39 -8.65 16.42 21.96
C SER A 39 -7.62 17.52 22.10
N GLN A 40 -6.64 17.36 22.98
CA GLN A 40 -5.50 18.27 23.19
C GLN A 40 -4.25 17.41 23.40
N ALA A 41 -3.34 17.47 22.46
CA ALA A 41 -2.12 16.65 22.51
C ALA A 41 -1.04 17.28 23.40
N ILE A 42 -0.86 18.62 23.32
CA ILE A 42 0.19 19.30 24.08
C ILE A 42 -0.16 19.32 25.58
N GLY A 43 0.83 18.98 26.39
CA GLY A 43 0.69 18.86 27.84
C GLY A 43 0.12 17.52 28.28
N HIS A 44 -0.26 16.63 27.37
CA HIS A 44 -0.69 15.29 27.71
C HIS A 44 0.45 14.49 28.29
N LYS A 45 0.19 13.82 29.44
CA LYS A 45 1.18 13.03 30.15
C LYS A 45 0.86 11.55 29.97
N PHE A 46 1.88 10.76 29.70
CA PHE A 46 1.77 9.32 29.65
C PHE A 46 3.05 8.67 30.15
N PHE A 47 2.93 7.44 30.56
CA PHE A 47 4.01 6.66 31.12
C PHE A 47 4.59 5.71 30.09
N MET A 48 5.91 5.74 29.90
CA MET A 48 6.59 4.82 29.00
C MET A 48 7.85 4.26 29.67
N GLY A 49 7.87 2.95 29.89
CA GLY A 49 8.97 2.29 30.58
C GLY A 49 9.03 2.63 32.07
N ARG A 50 9.94 3.49 32.50
CA ARG A 50 10.16 3.93 33.89
C ARG A 50 10.02 5.44 34.07
N ASN A 51 9.67 6.16 33.04
CA ASN A 51 9.66 7.61 33.07
C ASN A 51 8.33 8.17 32.59
N ASP A 52 7.96 9.29 33.20
CA ASP A 52 6.84 10.10 32.75
C ASP A 52 7.26 10.95 31.56
N LEU A 53 6.44 10.91 30.53
CA LEU A 53 6.62 11.69 29.31
C LEU A 53 5.50 12.73 29.22
N THR A 54 5.88 13.96 28.85
CA THR A 54 4.93 15.05 28.58
C THR A 54 5.06 15.49 27.13
N VAL A 55 3.96 15.50 26.41
CA VAL A 55 3.92 15.93 25.00
C VAL A 55 4.15 17.44 24.91
N VAL A 56 5.23 17.85 24.25
CA VAL A 56 5.57 19.26 24.02
C VAL A 56 5.37 19.69 22.58
N GLY A 57 5.21 18.76 21.66
CA GLY A 57 4.97 19.05 20.26
C GLY A 57 4.37 17.90 19.48
N VAL A 58 3.73 18.25 18.37
CA VAL A 58 3.15 17.32 17.40
C VAL A 58 3.79 17.56 16.04
N ILE A 59 4.21 16.51 15.36
CA ILE A 59 4.77 16.53 14.00
C ILE A 59 3.85 15.87 13.00
N SER A 60 4.00 16.24 11.73
CA SER A 60 3.19 15.69 10.63
C SER A 60 3.33 14.17 10.46
N GLY A 61 4.50 13.62 10.81
CA GLY A 61 4.78 12.20 10.78
C GLY A 61 6.19 11.88 10.27
N ILE A 62 6.66 10.67 10.55
CA ILE A 62 7.94 10.15 10.05
C ILE A 62 7.66 8.84 9.33
N LYS A 63 8.12 8.74 8.08
CA LYS A 63 8.05 7.51 7.30
C LYS A 63 9.34 6.71 7.50
N HIS A 64 9.22 5.55 8.12
CA HIS A 64 10.33 4.61 8.26
C HIS A 64 10.57 3.81 6.98
N GLN A 65 9.52 3.58 6.21
CA GLN A 65 9.57 2.85 4.93
C GLN A 65 8.91 3.65 3.81
N VAL A 66 9.39 3.47 2.60
CA VAL A 66 8.96 4.29 1.45
C VAL A 66 7.52 4.04 1.05
N LEU A 67 7.05 2.80 1.15
CA LEU A 67 5.70 2.39 0.74
C LEU A 67 4.68 2.32 1.88
N LEU A 68 5.14 2.39 3.13
CA LEU A 68 4.23 2.37 4.26
C LEU A 68 3.75 3.77 4.61
N ALA A 69 2.56 3.84 5.14
CA ALA A 69 2.06 5.06 5.77
C ALA A 69 2.96 5.45 6.94
N SER A 70 2.86 6.69 7.37
CA SER A 70 3.51 7.12 8.60
C SER A 70 2.91 6.36 9.77
N GLU A 71 3.75 5.82 10.64
CA GLU A 71 3.31 5.05 11.81
C GLU A 71 3.16 5.96 13.04
N PRO A 72 2.26 5.61 13.98
CA PRO A 72 2.19 6.27 15.27
C PRO A 72 3.53 6.18 15.98
N THR A 73 4.18 7.31 16.22
CA THR A 73 5.56 7.34 16.74
C THR A 73 5.70 8.37 17.84
N VAL A 74 6.46 8.01 18.87
CA VAL A 74 6.88 8.90 19.96
C VAL A 74 8.38 9.14 19.83
N ILE A 75 8.79 10.40 19.79
CA ILE A 75 10.19 10.82 19.78
C ILE A 75 10.50 11.39 21.15
N MET A 76 11.50 10.87 21.80
CA MET A 76 11.91 11.25 23.14
C MET A 76 13.43 11.44 23.23
N PRO A 77 13.94 12.16 24.24
CA PRO A 77 15.36 12.29 24.48
C PRO A 77 16.01 10.93 24.81
N CYS A 78 17.23 10.72 24.34
CA CYS A 78 17.99 9.50 24.61
C CYS A 78 18.10 9.14 26.10
N ASN A 79 18.25 10.13 26.95
CA ASN A 79 18.37 9.96 28.39
C ASN A 79 17.07 9.54 29.08
N ALA A 80 15.93 9.65 28.41
CA ALA A 80 14.63 9.22 28.93
C ALA A 80 14.51 7.71 29.06
N MET A 81 15.25 6.91 28.30
CA MET A 81 15.16 5.44 28.35
C MET A 81 16.27 4.74 29.14
N GLY A 82 17.23 5.47 29.70
CA GLY A 82 18.40 4.88 30.37
C GLY A 82 19.42 4.29 29.38
N TYR A 83 20.69 4.32 29.79
CA TYR A 83 21.82 4.07 28.88
C TYR A 83 22.00 2.64 28.36
N ASN A 84 21.21 1.67 28.78
CA ASN A 84 21.65 0.27 28.71
C ASN A 84 21.43 -0.48 27.40
N ASN A 85 20.76 0.05 26.34
CA ASN A 85 20.62 -0.78 25.13
C ASN A 85 20.19 -0.07 23.83
N MET A 86 20.21 1.25 23.72
CA MET A 86 19.32 1.90 22.75
C MET A 86 19.96 2.59 21.57
N PHE A 87 21.27 2.75 21.51
CA PHE A 87 21.90 3.33 20.33
C PHE A 87 22.17 2.27 19.27
N ARG A 88 21.20 2.02 18.42
CA ARG A 88 21.40 1.14 17.26
C ARG A 88 21.94 1.90 16.06
N GLU A 89 21.52 3.16 15.91
CA GLU A 89 21.85 3.95 14.72
C GLU A 89 22.11 5.42 15.09
N LEU A 90 23.15 6.00 14.53
CA LEU A 90 23.46 7.41 14.62
C LEU A 90 23.26 8.06 13.24
N CYS A 91 22.38 9.04 13.14
CA CYS A 91 22.17 9.78 11.92
C CYS A 91 22.94 11.10 11.92
N ALA A 92 23.72 11.35 10.89
CA ALA A 92 24.47 12.59 10.72
C ALA A 92 24.12 13.25 9.37
N ARG A 93 24.00 14.58 9.36
CA ARG A 93 23.84 15.35 8.13
C ARG A 93 25.20 15.85 7.68
N VAL A 94 25.60 15.45 6.50
CA VAL A 94 26.90 15.78 5.89
C VAL A 94 26.69 16.77 4.75
N TYR A 95 27.66 17.64 4.52
CA TYR A 95 27.64 18.54 3.35
C TYR A 95 27.69 17.73 2.06
N PRO A 96 26.91 18.12 1.03
CA PRO A 96 26.89 17.44 -0.25
C PRO A 96 28.30 17.31 -0.85
N GLY A 97 28.64 16.09 -1.28
CA GLY A 97 29.94 15.79 -1.88
C GLY A 97 31.07 15.43 -0.90
N ARG A 98 30.83 15.55 0.42
CA ARG A 98 31.80 15.18 1.45
C ARG A 98 31.47 13.86 2.19
N GLU A 99 30.57 13.08 1.66
CA GLU A 99 30.12 11.84 2.28
C GLU A 99 31.27 10.84 2.49
N LYS A 100 32.15 10.70 1.50
CA LYS A 100 33.31 9.80 1.58
C LYS A 100 34.33 10.26 2.63
N GLU A 101 34.61 11.56 2.68
CA GLU A 101 35.54 12.12 3.68
C GLU A 101 34.98 11.90 5.09
N PHE A 102 33.70 12.13 5.29
CA PHE A 102 33.05 11.92 6.57
C PHE A 102 33.11 10.45 7.00
N ILE A 103 32.79 9.53 6.11
CA ILE A 103 32.84 8.08 6.38
C ILE A 103 34.25 7.65 6.77
N MET A 104 35.29 8.10 6.05
CA MET A 104 36.68 7.78 6.38
C MET A 104 37.10 8.35 7.72
N ALA A 105 36.71 9.60 8.02
CA ALA A 105 36.99 10.22 9.29
C ALA A 105 36.26 9.50 10.45
N TYR A 106 35.01 9.11 10.23
CA TYR A 106 34.23 8.33 11.18
C TYR A 106 34.90 6.98 11.50
N TYR A 107 35.31 6.21 10.49
CA TYR A 107 35.98 4.94 10.71
C TYR A 107 37.30 5.09 11.47
N LYS A 108 38.09 6.09 11.12
CA LYS A 108 39.36 6.38 11.79
C LYS A 108 39.15 6.73 13.26
N GLU A 109 38.17 7.60 13.56
CA GLU A 109 37.89 8.03 14.92
C GLU A 109 37.24 6.91 15.73
N PHE A 110 36.37 6.12 15.13
CA PHE A 110 35.78 4.96 15.78
C PHE A 110 36.85 3.94 16.22
N GLN A 111 37.80 3.60 15.34
CA GLN A 111 38.89 2.69 15.68
C GLN A 111 39.83 3.25 16.77
N ARG A 112 39.96 4.58 16.81
CA ARG A 112 40.75 5.25 17.88
C ARG A 112 40.08 5.15 19.23
N LEU A 113 38.77 5.33 19.28
CA LEU A 113 38.00 5.36 20.52
C LEU A 113 37.63 3.97 21.02
N ILE A 114 37.37 3.04 20.13
CA ILE A 114 36.92 1.69 20.42
C ILE A 114 37.90 0.69 19.78
N PRO A 115 39.03 0.41 20.41
CA PRO A 115 40.05 -0.49 19.88
C PRO A 115 39.69 -1.98 20.04
N VAL A 116 38.42 -2.34 19.82
CA VAL A 116 37.94 -3.72 19.90
C VAL A 116 37.91 -4.32 18.52
N GLN A 117 38.65 -5.41 18.29
CA GLN A 117 38.76 -6.07 17.00
C GLN A 117 37.42 -6.60 16.47
N GLU A 118 36.45 -6.84 17.32
CA GLU A 118 35.13 -7.37 16.96
C GLU A 118 34.09 -6.26 16.61
N ALA A 119 34.37 -5.00 16.97
CA ALA A 119 33.48 -3.89 16.72
C ALA A 119 33.74 -3.33 15.32
N GLN A 120 32.93 -3.73 14.34
CA GLN A 120 32.99 -3.15 12.99
C GLN A 120 31.98 -2.02 12.87
N PRO A 121 32.43 -0.76 12.71
CA PRO A 121 31.53 0.35 12.43
C PRO A 121 30.91 0.17 11.05
N PHE A 122 29.63 0.40 10.96
CA PHE A 122 28.90 0.39 9.70
C PHE A 122 28.34 1.78 9.45
N ALA A 123 28.72 2.38 8.32
CA ALA A 123 28.18 3.67 7.89
C ALA A 123 27.55 3.50 6.51
N MET A 124 26.32 3.96 6.38
CA MET A 124 25.55 3.86 5.14
C MET A 124 25.01 5.22 4.73
N ASP A 125 25.11 5.55 3.44
CA ASP A 125 24.44 6.72 2.88
C ASP A 125 22.92 6.48 2.87
N MET A 126 22.16 7.44 3.39
CA MET A 126 20.69 7.38 3.39
C MET A 126 20.09 7.33 1.98
N LYS A 127 20.78 7.82 0.96
CA LYS A 127 20.35 7.66 -0.43
C LYS A 127 20.41 6.19 -0.86
N PHE A 128 21.47 5.51 -0.46
CA PHE A 128 21.59 4.07 -0.71
C PHE A 128 20.57 3.27 0.07
N ALA A 129 20.36 3.59 1.35
CA ALA A 129 19.34 2.96 2.20
C ALA A 129 17.92 3.13 1.61
N LYS A 130 17.62 4.35 1.15
CA LYS A 130 16.36 4.63 0.46
C LYS A 130 16.22 3.83 -0.83
N GLY A 131 17.27 3.77 -1.65
CA GLY A 131 17.30 2.97 -2.87
C GLY A 131 17.11 1.47 -2.60
N ALA A 132 17.75 0.93 -1.57
CA ALA A 132 17.58 -0.45 -1.14
C ALA A 132 16.13 -0.74 -0.70
N SER A 133 15.52 0.17 0.06
CA SER A 133 14.11 0.06 0.47
C SER A 133 13.15 0.08 -0.73
N TYR A 134 13.40 0.92 -1.74
CA TYR A 134 12.63 0.92 -2.98
C TYR A 134 12.78 -0.40 -3.74
N ASN A 135 14.00 -0.91 -3.88
CA ASN A 135 14.23 -2.18 -4.56
C ASN A 135 13.54 -3.34 -3.86
N THR A 136 13.59 -3.39 -2.53
CA THR A 136 12.87 -4.40 -1.74
C THR A 136 11.36 -4.31 -1.98
N ALA A 137 10.81 -3.09 -1.98
CA ALA A 137 9.41 -2.86 -2.26
C ALA A 137 9.00 -3.30 -3.67
N LEU A 138 9.83 -3.00 -4.68
CA LEU A 138 9.60 -3.45 -6.06
C LEU A 138 9.62 -4.98 -6.18
N VAL A 139 10.53 -5.66 -5.47
CA VAL A 139 10.58 -7.13 -5.45
C VAL A 139 9.26 -7.71 -4.88
N TYR A 140 8.73 -7.16 -3.80
CA TYR A 140 7.44 -7.59 -3.25
C TYR A 140 6.29 -7.37 -4.22
N ILE A 141 6.25 -6.21 -4.89
CA ILE A 141 5.23 -5.90 -5.90
C ILE A 141 5.33 -6.89 -7.06
N MET A 142 6.51 -7.15 -7.58
CA MET A 142 6.72 -8.10 -8.69
C MET A 142 6.37 -9.52 -8.30
N LEU A 143 6.72 -9.95 -7.08
CA LEU A 143 6.40 -11.27 -6.57
C LEU A 143 4.88 -11.52 -6.52
N GLN A 144 4.09 -10.50 -6.25
CA GLN A 144 2.63 -10.58 -6.27
C GLN A 144 2.02 -10.35 -7.65
N ALA A 145 2.60 -9.45 -8.45
CA ALA A 145 2.09 -9.11 -9.77
C ALA A 145 2.17 -10.28 -10.75
N VAL A 146 3.27 -11.04 -10.75
CA VAL A 146 3.46 -12.16 -11.68
C VAL A 146 2.37 -13.23 -11.55
N PRO A 147 2.11 -13.83 -10.37
CA PRO A 147 1.02 -14.81 -10.24
C PRO A 147 -0.35 -14.19 -10.48
N THR A 148 -0.56 -12.93 -10.10
CA THR A 148 -1.83 -12.23 -10.34
C THR A 148 -2.11 -12.08 -11.83
N ILE A 149 -1.14 -11.63 -12.63
CA ILE A 149 -1.25 -11.52 -14.09
C ILE A 149 -1.51 -12.89 -14.71
N PHE A 150 -0.80 -13.91 -14.25
CA PHE A 150 -0.99 -15.29 -14.70
C PHE A 150 -2.43 -15.78 -14.46
N LEU A 151 -2.92 -15.64 -13.22
CA LEU A 151 -4.30 -16.00 -12.88
C LEU A 151 -5.32 -15.20 -13.68
N PHE A 152 -5.03 -13.92 -13.94
CA PHE A 152 -5.88 -13.06 -14.74
C PHE A 152 -5.99 -13.54 -16.20
N VAL A 153 -4.87 -13.93 -16.81
CA VAL A 153 -4.85 -14.51 -18.16
C VAL A 153 -5.63 -15.83 -18.21
N PHE A 154 -5.47 -16.70 -17.22
CA PHE A 154 -6.23 -17.95 -17.12
C PHE A 154 -7.73 -17.68 -16.95
N ALA A 155 -8.11 -16.77 -16.10
CA ALA A 155 -9.50 -16.37 -15.92
C ALA A 155 -10.10 -15.84 -17.24
N PHE A 156 -9.32 -15.05 -17.99
CA PHE A 156 -9.75 -14.55 -19.29
C PHE A 156 -9.98 -15.67 -20.31
N ILE A 157 -9.03 -16.60 -20.45
CA ILE A 157 -9.16 -17.74 -21.36
C ILE A 157 -10.36 -18.61 -20.96
N GLY A 158 -10.54 -18.85 -19.67
CA GLY A 158 -11.66 -19.64 -19.14
C GLY A 158 -13.01 -18.98 -19.42
N THR A 159 -13.15 -17.69 -19.13
CA THR A 159 -14.39 -16.93 -19.40
C THR A 159 -14.67 -16.85 -20.89
N PHE A 160 -13.65 -16.57 -21.72
CA PHE A 160 -13.81 -16.56 -23.18
C PHE A 160 -14.30 -17.92 -23.70
N GLY A 161 -13.70 -19.03 -23.26
CA GLY A 161 -14.12 -20.38 -23.64
C GLY A 161 -15.56 -20.70 -23.25
N LEU A 162 -15.95 -20.35 -22.00
CA LEU A 162 -17.31 -20.53 -21.50
C LEU A 162 -18.34 -19.72 -22.31
N PHE A 163 -18.02 -18.48 -22.64
CA PHE A 163 -18.91 -17.64 -23.44
C PHE A 163 -19.04 -18.16 -24.89
N MET A 164 -17.95 -18.65 -25.49
CA MET A 164 -18.01 -19.30 -26.81
C MET A 164 -18.93 -20.50 -26.76
N GLN A 165 -18.76 -21.40 -25.81
CA GLN A 165 -19.58 -22.60 -25.66
C GLN A 165 -21.05 -22.26 -25.36
N ASN A 166 -21.31 -21.32 -24.48
CA ASN A 166 -22.67 -20.87 -24.18
C ASN A 166 -23.35 -20.21 -25.40
N SER A 167 -22.62 -19.42 -26.17
CA SER A 167 -23.14 -18.77 -27.37
C SER A 167 -23.51 -19.82 -28.43
N GLU A 168 -22.72 -20.88 -28.60
CA GLU A 168 -23.05 -21.97 -29.51
C GLU A 168 -24.28 -22.76 -29.06
N ARG A 169 -24.40 -23.07 -27.77
CA ARG A 169 -25.58 -23.76 -27.21
C ARG A 169 -26.85 -22.98 -27.34
N ARG A 170 -26.79 -21.63 -27.14
CA ARG A 170 -27.94 -20.72 -27.23
C ARG A 170 -28.16 -20.14 -28.64
N ALA A 171 -27.39 -20.60 -29.62
CA ALA A 171 -27.51 -20.05 -31.01
C ALA A 171 -28.92 -20.18 -31.59
N ARG A 172 -29.65 -21.27 -31.32
CA ARG A 172 -31.03 -21.44 -31.71
C ARG A 172 -31.97 -20.45 -31.04
N GLU A 173 -31.80 -20.18 -29.74
CA GLU A 173 -32.60 -19.20 -29.01
C GLU A 173 -32.39 -17.78 -29.60
N TYR A 174 -31.14 -17.44 -29.87
CA TYR A 174 -30.79 -16.15 -30.46
C TYR A 174 -31.30 -16.02 -31.89
N ALA A 175 -31.24 -17.08 -32.69
CA ALA A 175 -31.81 -17.12 -34.02
C ALA A 175 -33.34 -16.93 -34.02
N LEU A 176 -34.05 -17.54 -33.06
CA LEU A 176 -35.47 -17.37 -32.86
C LEU A 176 -35.84 -15.93 -32.50
N ARG A 177 -35.09 -15.32 -31.58
CA ARG A 177 -35.27 -13.90 -31.20
C ARG A 177 -35.06 -12.94 -32.40
N LEU A 178 -34.05 -13.22 -33.24
CA LEU A 178 -33.82 -12.47 -34.47
C LEU A 178 -34.96 -12.64 -35.46
N ALA A 179 -35.48 -13.88 -35.61
CA ALA A 179 -36.62 -14.15 -36.49
C ALA A 179 -37.92 -13.47 -36.02
N LEU A 180 -38.08 -13.29 -34.69
CA LEU A 180 -39.20 -12.56 -34.08
C LEU A 180 -39.02 -11.03 -34.12
N GLY A 181 -37.97 -10.51 -34.78
CA GLY A 181 -37.78 -9.09 -35.01
C GLY A 181 -36.85 -8.38 -34.02
N ALA A 182 -36.12 -9.10 -33.19
CA ALA A 182 -35.09 -8.50 -32.36
C ALA A 182 -33.93 -7.96 -33.22
N THR A 183 -33.48 -6.74 -32.93
CA THR A 183 -32.34 -6.17 -33.66
C THR A 183 -31.03 -6.78 -33.18
N PRO A 184 -30.01 -7.00 -34.04
CA PRO A 184 -28.72 -7.53 -33.68
C PRO A 184 -28.05 -6.73 -32.54
N ARG A 185 -28.26 -5.42 -32.49
CA ARG A 185 -27.74 -4.55 -31.43
C ARG A 185 -28.34 -4.85 -30.06
N ARG A 186 -29.67 -5.00 -29.98
CA ARG A 186 -30.33 -5.35 -28.71
C ARG A 186 -29.90 -6.73 -28.20
N LEU A 187 -29.67 -7.66 -29.10
CA LEU A 187 -29.17 -8.98 -28.72
C LEU A 187 -27.73 -8.89 -28.16
N LEU A 188 -26.87 -8.12 -28.82
CA LEU A 188 -25.51 -7.85 -28.34
C LEU A 188 -25.54 -7.19 -26.94
N GLU A 189 -26.30 -6.14 -26.75
CA GLU A 189 -26.47 -5.44 -25.48
C GLU A 189 -26.94 -6.39 -24.37
N PHE A 190 -27.88 -7.28 -24.68
CA PHE A 190 -28.38 -8.26 -23.72
C PHE A 190 -27.28 -9.23 -23.28
N VAL A 191 -26.50 -9.78 -24.20
CA VAL A 191 -25.41 -10.71 -23.90
C VAL A 191 -24.28 -10.01 -23.11
N MET A 192 -23.97 -8.78 -23.48
CA MET A 192 -22.99 -7.96 -22.74
C MET A 192 -23.44 -7.68 -21.32
N LEU A 193 -24.72 -7.32 -21.13
CA LEU A 193 -25.28 -7.04 -19.82
C LEU A 193 -25.30 -8.32 -18.96
N GLU A 194 -25.64 -9.47 -19.54
CA GLU A 194 -25.58 -10.79 -18.86
C GLU A 194 -24.14 -11.06 -18.36
N SER A 195 -23.11 -10.78 -19.18
CA SER A 195 -21.72 -10.97 -18.77
C SER A 195 -21.30 -10.06 -17.62
N VAL A 196 -21.73 -8.80 -17.62
CA VAL A 196 -21.45 -7.84 -16.54
C VAL A 196 -22.09 -8.31 -15.25
N VAL A 197 -23.36 -8.74 -15.27
CA VAL A 197 -24.06 -9.22 -14.08
C VAL A 197 -23.38 -10.47 -13.51
N VAL A 198 -23.02 -11.44 -14.35
CA VAL A 198 -22.30 -12.64 -13.91
C VAL A 198 -20.96 -12.31 -13.30
N THR A 199 -20.21 -11.36 -13.90
CA THR A 199 -18.91 -10.91 -13.37
C THR A 199 -19.07 -10.25 -12.01
N LEU A 200 -20.03 -9.35 -11.86
CA LEU A 200 -20.31 -8.69 -10.57
C LEU A 200 -20.69 -9.71 -9.49
N LEU A 201 -21.56 -10.67 -9.82
CA LEU A 201 -21.92 -11.74 -8.89
C LEU A 201 -20.71 -12.62 -8.52
N ALA A 202 -19.82 -12.90 -9.47
CA ALA A 202 -18.59 -13.66 -9.22
C ALA A 202 -17.58 -12.89 -8.35
N CYS A 203 -17.56 -11.55 -8.37
CA CYS A 203 -16.72 -10.74 -7.53
C CYS A 203 -17.19 -10.69 -6.06
N LEU A 204 -18.49 -10.90 -5.79
CA LEU A 204 -19.05 -10.77 -4.44
C LEU A 204 -18.36 -11.67 -3.39
N PRO A 205 -18.18 -12.99 -3.60
CA PRO A 205 -17.53 -13.82 -2.59
C PRO A 205 -16.08 -13.39 -2.33
N GLY A 206 -15.36 -12.93 -3.36
CA GLY A 206 -14.00 -12.43 -3.20
C GLY A 206 -13.93 -11.16 -2.35
N VAL A 207 -14.82 -10.20 -2.61
CA VAL A 207 -14.93 -8.96 -1.83
C VAL A 207 -15.35 -9.28 -0.39
N LEU A 208 -16.35 -10.12 -0.18
CA LEU A 208 -16.79 -10.51 1.15
C LEU A 208 -15.65 -11.15 1.95
N LEU A 209 -14.93 -12.08 1.34
CA LEU A 209 -13.84 -12.78 1.99
C LEU A 209 -12.68 -11.82 2.34
N SER A 210 -12.38 -10.87 1.46
CA SER A 210 -11.35 -9.87 1.69
C SER A 210 -11.71 -8.91 2.83
N VAL A 211 -12.96 -8.48 2.93
CA VAL A 211 -13.43 -7.62 4.04
C VAL A 211 -13.36 -8.35 5.40
N PHE A 212 -13.54 -9.68 5.42
CA PHE A 212 -13.38 -10.47 6.65
C PHE A 212 -11.93 -10.62 7.11
N ILE A 213 -10.98 -10.58 6.18
CA ILE A 213 -9.55 -10.83 6.48
C ILE A 213 -8.79 -9.55 6.75
N TYR A 214 -9.17 -8.44 6.10
CA TYR A 214 -8.43 -7.17 6.14
C TYR A 214 -9.31 -6.03 6.62
N GLU A 215 -8.74 -5.18 7.48
CA GLU A 215 -9.31 -3.87 7.80
C GLU A 215 -8.92 -2.88 6.70
N TYR A 216 -9.93 -2.45 5.93
CA TYR A 216 -9.69 -1.58 4.78
C TYR A 216 -9.64 -0.11 5.16
N THR A 217 -8.59 0.56 4.73
CA THR A 217 -8.50 2.03 4.69
C THR A 217 -9.12 2.58 3.39
N LEU A 218 -9.36 3.90 3.33
CA LEU A 218 -9.92 4.55 2.12
C LEU A 218 -9.17 4.24 0.81
N PRO A 219 -7.80 4.28 0.74
CA PRO A 219 -7.08 3.96 -0.49
C PRO A 219 -7.24 2.49 -0.92
N GLU A 220 -7.43 1.57 0.01
CA GLU A 220 -7.63 0.15 -0.29
C GLU A 220 -9.02 -0.11 -0.89
N TRP A 221 -10.05 0.59 -0.42
CA TRP A 221 -11.38 0.56 -1.04
C TRP A 221 -11.35 1.04 -2.49
N ILE A 222 -10.56 2.09 -2.78
CA ILE A 222 -10.35 2.55 -4.16
C ILE A 222 -9.72 1.42 -5.00
N GLY A 223 -8.74 0.70 -4.45
CA GLY A 223 -8.13 -0.46 -5.09
C GLY A 223 -9.13 -1.56 -5.44
N VAL A 224 -10.03 -1.89 -4.51
CA VAL A 224 -11.12 -2.87 -4.74
C VAL A 224 -12.03 -2.42 -5.87
N CYS A 225 -12.47 -1.16 -5.86
CA CYS A 225 -13.33 -0.60 -6.91
C CYS A 225 -12.65 -0.62 -8.29
N VAL A 226 -11.38 -0.25 -8.36
CA VAL A 226 -10.59 -0.30 -9.61
C VAL A 226 -10.47 -1.74 -10.12
N THR A 227 -10.22 -2.71 -9.23
CA THR A 227 -10.12 -4.13 -9.59
C THR A 227 -11.43 -4.65 -10.17
N ILE A 228 -12.57 -4.35 -9.54
CA ILE A 228 -13.90 -4.73 -10.05
C ILE A 228 -14.14 -4.11 -11.43
N LEU A 229 -13.81 -2.83 -11.60
CA LEU A 229 -13.96 -2.13 -12.89
C LEU A 229 -13.11 -2.80 -13.99
N VAL A 230 -11.85 -3.12 -13.69
CA VAL A 230 -10.96 -3.83 -14.61
C VAL A 230 -11.53 -5.19 -14.98
N MET A 231 -12.03 -5.96 -14.01
CA MET A 231 -12.67 -7.26 -14.26
C MET A 231 -13.91 -7.15 -15.15
N VAL A 232 -14.75 -6.15 -14.94
CA VAL A 232 -15.93 -5.89 -15.80
C VAL A 232 -15.51 -5.56 -17.23
N VAL A 233 -14.53 -4.65 -17.40
CA VAL A 233 -14.01 -4.30 -18.74
C VAL A 233 -13.44 -5.52 -19.46
N PHE A 234 -12.69 -6.34 -18.75
CA PHE A 234 -12.10 -7.57 -19.28
C PHE A 234 -13.16 -8.59 -19.68
N SER A 235 -14.19 -8.77 -18.86
CA SER A 235 -15.33 -9.63 -19.16
C SER A 235 -16.08 -9.15 -20.41
N MET A 236 -16.28 -7.85 -20.54
CA MET A 236 -16.89 -7.26 -21.74
C MET A 236 -16.05 -7.52 -23.00
N LEU A 237 -14.73 -7.36 -22.91
CA LEU A 237 -13.84 -7.66 -24.04
C LEU A 237 -13.85 -9.15 -24.41
N GLY A 238 -13.86 -10.05 -23.42
CA GLY A 238 -13.92 -11.48 -23.65
C GLY A 238 -15.24 -11.96 -24.26
N THR A 239 -16.35 -11.29 -23.94
CA THR A 239 -17.69 -11.65 -24.46
C THR A 239 -18.04 -10.96 -25.76
N TRP A 240 -17.40 -9.83 -26.06
CA TRP A 240 -17.71 -9.05 -27.27
C TRP A 240 -17.58 -9.87 -28.57
N TYR A 241 -16.48 -10.57 -28.75
CA TYR A 241 -16.24 -11.36 -29.95
C TYR A 241 -17.25 -12.51 -30.12
N PRO A 242 -17.50 -13.39 -29.11
CA PRO A 242 -18.53 -14.41 -29.20
C PRO A 242 -19.92 -13.85 -29.47
N ALA A 243 -20.30 -12.78 -28.76
CA ALA A 243 -21.58 -12.12 -28.93
C ALA A 243 -21.77 -11.57 -30.35
N TYR A 244 -20.73 -10.90 -30.87
CA TYR A 244 -20.77 -10.37 -32.26
C TYR A 244 -20.87 -11.49 -33.29
N ARG A 245 -20.22 -12.61 -33.10
CA ARG A 245 -20.33 -13.76 -34.00
C ARG A 245 -21.75 -14.32 -34.07
N VAL A 246 -22.44 -14.41 -32.96
CA VAL A 246 -23.82 -14.88 -32.88
C VAL A 246 -24.81 -13.94 -33.58
N THR A 247 -24.59 -12.62 -33.55
CA THR A 247 -25.48 -11.66 -34.26
C THR A 247 -25.41 -11.76 -35.78
N LYS A 248 -24.37 -12.40 -36.34
CA LYS A 248 -24.18 -12.62 -37.77
C LYS A 248 -24.69 -13.98 -38.27
N VAL A 249 -25.20 -14.81 -37.40
CA VAL A 249 -25.72 -16.13 -37.76
C VAL A 249 -26.99 -15.96 -38.58
N ASN A 250 -27.05 -16.63 -39.73
CA ASN A 250 -28.21 -16.58 -40.60
C ASN A 250 -29.35 -17.44 -40.01
N PRO A 251 -30.50 -16.88 -39.58
CA PRO A 251 -31.57 -17.62 -38.90
C PRO A 251 -32.08 -18.82 -39.74
N ALA A 252 -32.06 -18.70 -41.07
CA ALA A 252 -32.52 -19.76 -41.96
C ALA A 252 -31.66 -21.07 -41.96
N VAL A 253 -30.38 -20.93 -41.54
CA VAL A 253 -29.45 -22.08 -41.49
C VAL A 253 -29.46 -22.73 -40.10
N THR A 254 -29.72 -21.95 -39.06
CA THR A 254 -29.63 -22.43 -37.67
C THR A 254 -30.93 -23.05 -37.16
N LEU A 255 -32.05 -22.82 -37.80
CA LEU A 255 -33.39 -23.37 -37.47
C LEU A 255 -33.71 -24.66 -38.22
N LYS A 256 -32.81 -25.12 -39.07
CA LYS A 256 -32.87 -26.42 -39.73
C LYS A 256 -32.26 -27.49 -38.86
#